data_af37971e446439df2266a3e6dc7470c2
#
_entry.id   af37971e446439df2266a3e6dc7470c2
#
_cell.length_a   1.000
_cell.length_b   1.000
_cell.length_c   1.000
_cell.angle_alpha   90.00
_cell.angle_beta   90.00
_cell.angle_gamma   90.00
#
_symmetry.space_group_name_H-M   'P 1'
#
loop_
_entity.id
_entity.type
_entity.pdbx_description
1 polymer ?
#
loop_
_entity_poly.entity_id
_entity_poly.type
_entity_poly.pdbx_seq_one_letter_code
_entity_poly.pdbx_strand_id
1 'polypeptide(L)' 'MIMKRFLRRLLNLNIWGGRHTELKHLQQTLPSHLRGSRESKEALKELVNKEFIILKISTGEKHVSLNSHKQKEIYDFMQE' A
#
# COMPACT_ATOMS: atom_id res chain seq x y z
N MET A 1 5.55 -11.49 -3.46
CA MET A 1 5.92 -10.59 -2.37
C MET A 1 4.77 -9.65 -2.07
N ILE A 2 4.39 -9.53 -0.80
CA ILE A 2 3.20 -8.77 -0.39
C ILE A 2 3.35 -7.28 -0.70
N MET A 3 4.52 -6.69 -0.42
CA MET A 3 4.73 -5.26 -0.67
C MET A 3 4.45 -4.89 -2.12
N LYS A 4 4.96 -5.68 -3.06
CA LYS A 4 4.74 -5.39 -4.49
C LYS A 4 3.29 -5.59 -4.88
N ARG A 5 2.59 -6.53 -4.25
CA ARG A 5 1.17 -6.74 -4.51
C ARG A 5 0.34 -5.53 -4.08
N PHE A 6 0.66 -4.96 -2.92
CA PHE A 6 0.00 -3.73 -2.46
C PHE A 6 0.28 -2.55 -3.39
N LEU A 7 1.54 -2.36 -3.75
CA LEU A 7 1.91 -1.26 -4.65
C LEU A 7 1.25 -1.42 -6.02
N ARG A 8 1.24 -2.64 -6.55
CA ARG A 8 0.62 -2.89 -7.85
C ARG A 8 -0.86 -2.55 -7.85
N ARG A 9 -1.57 -2.90 -6.77
CA ARG A 9 -2.99 -2.57 -6.67
C ARG A 9 -3.19 -1.06 -6.71
N LEU A 10 -2.43 -0.31 -5.93
CA LEU A 10 -2.54 1.14 -5.90
C LEU A 10 -2.14 1.78 -7.22
N LEU A 11 -1.11 1.24 -7.88
CA LEU A 11 -0.70 1.72 -9.20
C LEU A 11 -1.80 1.47 -10.24
N ASN A 12 -2.39 0.28 -10.22
CA ASN A 12 -3.47 -0.06 -11.16
C ASN A 12 -4.70 0.83 -10.97
N LEU A 13 -4.99 1.22 -9.74
CA LEU A 13 -6.11 2.10 -9.43
C LEU A 13 -5.73 3.58 -9.53
N ASN A 14 -4.47 3.87 -9.78
CA ASN A 14 -3.96 5.23 -9.89
C ASN A 14 -4.26 6.07 -8.63
N ILE A 15 -3.97 5.50 -7.46
CA ILE A 15 -4.26 6.12 -6.16
C ILE A 15 -3.00 6.85 -5.68
N TRP A 16 -2.89 8.11 -6.04
CA TRP A 16 -1.74 8.95 -5.70
C TRP A 16 -2.16 10.18 -4.90
N GLY A 17 -1.30 10.57 -3.96
CA GLY A 17 -1.42 11.86 -3.28
C GLY A 17 -2.75 12.05 -2.57
N GLY A 18 -3.55 13.00 -3.04
CA GLY A 18 -4.83 13.33 -2.43
C GLY A 18 -5.92 12.29 -2.62
N ARG A 19 -5.74 11.35 -3.56
CA ARG A 19 -6.65 10.21 -3.71
C ARG A 19 -6.24 9.12 -2.74
N HIS A 20 -7.20 8.44 -2.15
CA HIS A 20 -6.89 7.36 -1.21
C HIS A 20 -8.00 6.31 -1.26
N THR A 21 -7.68 5.11 -0.79
CA THR A 21 -8.62 4.02 -0.67
C THR A 21 -8.45 3.37 0.71
N GLU A 22 -9.46 2.63 1.15
CA GLU A 22 -9.38 1.95 2.44
C GLU A 22 -8.32 0.84 2.40
N LEU A 23 -7.60 0.67 3.51
CA LEU A 23 -6.58 -0.36 3.64
C LEU A 23 -7.14 -1.75 3.37
N LYS A 24 -8.39 -2.01 3.74
CA LYS A 24 -9.00 -3.32 3.52
C LYS A 24 -9.00 -3.72 2.05
N HIS A 25 -9.03 -2.75 1.13
CA HIS A 25 -8.99 -3.04 -0.30
C HIS A 25 -7.64 -3.63 -0.72
N LEU A 26 -6.56 -3.23 -0.05
CA LEU A 26 -5.26 -3.85 -0.29
C LEU A 26 -5.20 -5.26 0.26
N GLN A 27 -5.76 -5.47 1.43
CA GLN A 27 -5.77 -6.80 2.04
C GLN A 27 -6.56 -7.80 1.20
N GLN A 28 -7.59 -7.32 0.51
CA GLN A 28 -8.39 -8.17 -0.37
C GLN A 28 -7.61 -8.69 -1.59
N THR A 29 -6.45 -8.10 -1.90
CA THR A 29 -5.60 -8.61 -2.96
C THR A 29 -4.83 -9.86 -2.54
N LEU A 30 -4.86 -10.19 -1.26
CA LEU A 30 -4.16 -11.34 -0.70
C LEU A 30 -5.11 -12.53 -0.53
N PRO A 31 -4.57 -13.76 -0.60
CA PRO A 31 -5.36 -14.93 -0.20
C PRO A 31 -5.90 -14.75 1.21
N SER A 32 -7.04 -15.36 1.52
CA SER A 32 -7.73 -15.13 2.79
C SER A 32 -6.85 -15.41 4.00
N HIS A 33 -5.99 -16.42 3.93
CA HIS A 33 -5.12 -16.77 5.07
C HIS A 33 -4.01 -15.76 5.33
N LEU A 34 -3.74 -14.85 4.38
CA LEU A 34 -2.73 -13.80 4.54
C LEU A 34 -3.33 -12.46 4.92
N ARG A 35 -4.66 -12.31 4.81
CA ARG A 35 -5.33 -11.06 5.16
C ARG A 35 -5.24 -10.84 6.67
N GLY A 36 -4.74 -9.66 7.07
CA GLY A 36 -4.53 -9.36 8.48
C GLY A 36 -3.43 -10.14 9.13
N SER A 37 -2.66 -10.91 8.38
CA SER A 37 -1.54 -11.69 8.90
C SER A 37 -0.39 -10.78 9.35
N ARG A 38 0.54 -11.36 10.11
CA ARG A 38 1.74 -10.64 10.52
C ARG A 38 2.53 -10.18 9.31
N GLU A 39 2.63 -11.03 8.28
CA GLU A 39 3.37 -10.71 7.06
C GLU A 39 2.77 -9.50 6.36
N SER A 40 1.44 -9.42 6.28
CA SER A 40 0.79 -8.30 5.63
C SER A 40 0.96 -7.00 6.43
N LYS A 41 0.91 -7.10 7.75
CA LYS A 41 1.12 -5.94 8.62
C LYS A 41 2.54 -5.41 8.53
N GLU A 42 3.52 -6.30 8.48
CA GLU A 42 4.93 -5.92 8.33
C GLU A 42 5.20 -5.31 6.96
N ALA A 43 4.58 -5.86 5.92
CA ALA A 43 4.72 -5.31 4.57
C ALA A 43 4.19 -3.87 4.50
N LEU A 44 3.03 -3.62 5.09
CA LEU A 44 2.49 -2.27 5.14
C LEU A 44 3.39 -1.33 5.92
N LYS A 45 3.88 -1.80 7.08
CA LYS A 45 4.78 -1.00 7.91
C LYS A 45 6.04 -0.60 7.14
N GLU A 46 6.63 -1.54 6.39
CA GLU A 46 7.82 -1.24 5.60
C GLU A 46 7.53 -0.24 4.50
N LEU A 47 6.38 -0.37 3.82
CA LEU A 47 6.02 0.58 2.76
C LEU A 47 5.80 1.98 3.31
N VAL A 48 5.23 2.10 4.50
CA VAL A 48 5.07 3.39 5.17
C VAL A 48 6.44 3.94 5.58
N ASN A 49 7.31 3.10 6.12
CA ASN A 49 8.65 3.51 6.52
C ASN A 49 9.51 3.97 5.33
N LYS A 50 9.32 3.34 4.18
CA LYS A 50 9.99 3.76 2.94
C LYS A 50 9.38 5.02 2.36
N GLU A 51 8.27 5.48 2.92
CA GLU A 51 7.51 6.62 2.43
C GLU A 51 6.92 6.38 1.03
N PHE A 52 6.73 5.12 0.66
CA PHE A 52 6.06 4.77 -0.60
C PHE A 52 4.55 4.87 -0.48
N ILE A 53 4.03 4.57 0.72
CA ILE A 53 2.61 4.65 1.02
C ILE A 53 2.39 5.65 2.15
N ILE A 54 1.40 6.51 1.97
CA ILE A 54 0.93 7.43 3.00
C ILE A 54 -0.28 6.78 3.66
N LEU A 55 -0.24 6.63 4.98
CA LEU A 55 -1.31 6.04 5.75
C LEU A 55 -2.04 7.15 6.50
N LYS A 56 -3.35 7.21 6.35
CA LYS A 56 -4.20 8.16 7.08
C LYS A 56 -5.26 7.41 7.86
N ILE A 57 -5.54 7.88 9.06
CA ILE A 57 -6.61 7.33 9.89
C ILE A 57 -7.70 8.38 10.00
N SER A 58 -8.92 8.02 9.62
CA SER A 58 -10.06 8.92 9.64
C SER A 58 -11.28 8.15 10.13
N THR A 59 -11.91 8.65 11.19
CA THR A 59 -13.12 8.06 11.79
C THR A 59 -13.00 6.55 12.01
N GLY A 60 -11.81 6.12 12.50
CA GLY A 60 -11.56 4.70 12.77
C GLY A 60 -11.18 3.86 11.56
N GLU A 61 -11.21 4.43 10.36
CA GLU A 61 -10.83 3.73 9.15
C GLU A 61 -9.41 4.10 8.75
N LYS A 62 -8.68 3.13 8.22
CA LYS A 62 -7.34 3.36 7.69
C LYS A 62 -7.42 3.49 6.18
N HIS A 63 -6.84 4.57 5.66
CA HIS A 63 -6.80 4.86 4.24
C HIS A 63 -5.36 4.95 3.77
N VAL A 64 -5.12 4.57 2.53
CA VAL A 64 -3.77 4.53 1.96
C VAL A 64 -3.76 5.19 0.60
N SER A 65 -2.60 5.78 0.26
CA SER A 65 -2.33 6.30 -1.07
C SER A 65 -0.84 6.16 -1.36
N LEU A 66 -0.49 6.17 -2.64
CA LEU A 66 0.91 6.22 -3.04
C LEU A 66 1.44 7.63 -2.86
N ASN A 67 2.68 7.74 -2.44
CA ASN A 67 3.35 9.03 -2.25
C ASN A 67 3.87 9.54 -3.60
N SER A 68 3.26 10.62 -4.12
CA SER A 68 3.64 11.17 -5.41
C SER A 68 5.07 11.73 -5.43
N HIS A 69 5.65 12.01 -4.27
CA HIS A 69 7.03 12.46 -4.18
C HIS A 69 8.04 11.32 -4.31
N LYS A 70 7.57 10.07 -4.36
CA LYS A 70 8.42 8.88 -4.44
C LYS A 70 8.14 8.06 -5.70
N GLN A 71 7.60 8.67 -6.73
CA GLN A 71 7.22 7.96 -7.96
C GLN A 71 8.36 7.14 -8.53
N LYS A 72 9.53 7.78 -8.72
CA LYS A 72 10.67 7.10 -9.32
C LYS A 72 11.10 5.90 -8.47
N GLU A 73 11.21 6.10 -7.18
CA GLU A 73 11.65 5.06 -6.26
C GLU A 73 10.65 3.89 -6.25
N ILE A 74 9.36 4.20 -6.30
CA ILE A 74 8.32 3.16 -6.33
C ILE A 74 8.42 2.34 -7.62
N TYR A 75 8.54 3.00 -8.78
CA TYR A 75 8.68 2.28 -10.04
C TYR A 75 9.95 1.46 -10.09
N ASP A 76 11.07 2.01 -9.61
CA ASP A 76 12.34 1.27 -9.54
C ASP A 76 12.18 0.02 -8.67
N PHE A 77 11.52 0.16 -7.52
CA PHE A 77 11.29 -0.97 -6.62
C PHE A 77 10.44 -2.06 -7.28
N MET A 78 9.44 -1.66 -8.07
CA MET A 78 8.55 -2.61 -8.74
C MET A 78 9.28 -3.41 -9.82
N GLN A 79 10.39 -2.89 -10.34
CA GLN A 79 11.15 -3.55 -11.38
C GLN A 79 12.26 -4.46 -10.86
N GLU A 80 12.48 -4.49 -9.57
CA GLU A 80 13.47 -5.36 -8.96
C GLU A 80 13.13 -6.84 -9.07
#